data_e3404f2638bb0bd3259e92146b838530
#
_entry.id   e3404f2638bb0bd3259e92146b838530
#
_cell.length_a   1.000
_cell.length_b   1.000
_cell.length_c   1.000
_cell.angle_alpha   90.00
_cell.angle_beta   90.00
_cell.angle_gamma   90.00
#
_symmetry.space_group_name_H-M   'P 1'
#
loop_
_entity.id
_entity.type
_entity.pdbx_description
1 polymer ?
#
loop_
_entity_poly.entity_id
_entity_poly.type
_entity_poly.pdbx_seq_one_letter_code
_entity_poly.pdbx_strand_id
1 'polypeptide(L)'
;MPQPEAATVRNVSLRRSPSLLSQVEPVSLSEDSSKNLLVQKVAPSYPEQALKAGLQGAVILQAWIGKDGSIRDLKLVDGSLLLGQAAVKAVKQWRYKPYLRNGVAVEAETYVTVNFRLP
;
A
#
# COMPACT_ATOMS: atom_id res chain seq x y z
N MET A 1 -15.76 -17.77 -36.47
CA MET A 1 -15.48 -17.26 -35.94
C MET A 1 -15.19 -16.81 -35.27
N PRO A 2 -15.45 -17.01 -35.10
CA PRO A 2 -15.27 -16.38 -34.30
C PRO A 2 -14.92 -16.07 -33.52
N GLN A 3 -15.20 -16.30 -33.50
CA GLN A 3 -14.94 -15.88 -32.74
C GLN A 3 -14.82 -15.44 -32.02
N PRO A 4 -15.23 -15.68 -32.17
CA PRO A 4 -15.19 -15.09 -31.35
C PRO A 4 -15.05 -14.80 -30.60
N GLU A 5 -15.28 -15.01 -30.76
CA GLU A 5 -15.15 -14.56 -30.01
C GLU A 5 -14.85 -14.31 -29.14
N ALA A 6 -15.24 -14.73 -29.60
CA ALA A 6 -15.06 -14.29 -28.83
C ALA A 6 -14.72 -14.00 -28.11
N ALA A 7 -15.00 -14.27 -28.46
CA ALA A 7 -14.81 -13.70 -27.79
C ALA A 7 -14.63 -13.45 -27.03
N THR A 8 -14.84 -13.72 -27.45
CA THR A 8 -14.70 -13.22 -26.76
C THR A 8 -14.38 -13.07 -25.81
N VAL A 9 -14.52 -13.51 -26.02
CA VAL A 9 -14.34 -13.10 -25.12
C VAL A 9 -13.88 -12.90 -24.46
N ARG A 10 -14.13 -13.12 -24.75
CA ARG A 10 -13.91 -12.55 -24.23
C ARG A 10 -13.83 -12.13 -23.56
N ASN A 11 -14.04 -12.02 -23.81
CA ASN A 11 -14.16 -11.28 -23.14
C ASN A 11 -14.52 -10.97 -22.45
N VAL A 12 -14.74 -11.22 -22.54
CA VAL A 12 -15.28 -10.69 -21.82
C VAL A 12 -15.51 -10.64 -21.06
N SER A 13 -15.88 -11.04 -21.23
CA SER A 13 -16.26 -10.62 -20.39
C SER A 13 -15.96 -10.64 -19.68
N LEU A 14 -15.81 -11.11 -19.87
CA LEU A 14 -15.60 -10.69 -18.99
C LEU A 14 -15.53 -9.87 -18.59
N ARG A 15 -15.68 -9.67 -18.93
CA ARG A 15 -15.93 -8.61 -18.38
C ARG A 15 -17.06 -8.58 -17.67
N ARG A 16 -17.31 -9.01 -17.12
CA ARG A 16 -18.06 -9.00 -16.29
C ARG A 16 -18.52 -7.97 -15.58
N SER A 17 -19.01 -7.95 -14.79
CA SER A 17 -19.58 -6.76 -14.28
C SER A 17 -18.52 -5.84 -13.70
N PRO A 18 -18.38 -4.58 -14.19
CA PRO A 18 -17.39 -3.66 -13.62
C PRO A 18 -17.61 -3.40 -12.13
N SER A 19 -18.87 -3.39 -11.66
CA SER A 19 -19.15 -3.16 -10.25
C SER A 19 -18.65 -4.30 -9.39
N LEU A 20 -18.66 -5.53 -9.90
CA LEU A 20 -18.12 -6.67 -9.18
C LEU A 20 -16.59 -6.52 -9.01
N LEU A 21 -15.90 -6.09 -10.06
CA LEU A 21 -14.46 -5.88 -9.99
C LEU A 21 -14.12 -4.81 -8.97
N SER A 22 -14.87 -3.72 -8.94
CA SER A 22 -14.58 -2.64 -8.00
C SER A 22 -14.86 -3.03 -6.56
N GLN A 23 -15.62 -4.10 -6.31
CA GLN A 23 -15.83 -4.60 -4.96
C GLN A 23 -14.65 -5.44 -4.46
N VAL A 24 -13.88 -6.05 -5.35
CA VAL A 24 -12.76 -6.91 -4.96
C VAL A 24 -11.42 -6.21 -5.05
N GLU A 25 -11.33 -5.15 -5.83
CA GLU A 25 -10.09 -4.40 -5.96
C GLU A 25 -9.93 -3.42 -4.81
N PRO A 26 -8.69 -3.25 -4.29
CA PRO A 26 -8.46 -2.24 -3.25
C PRO A 26 -8.80 -0.84 -3.76
N VAL A 27 -9.33 -0.01 -2.88
CA VAL A 27 -9.58 1.38 -3.18
C VAL A 27 -8.26 2.15 -3.05
N SER A 28 -7.94 2.95 -4.06
CA SER A 28 -6.74 3.80 -4.01
C SER A 28 -7.02 5.03 -3.17
N LEU A 29 -6.19 5.25 -2.16
CA LEU A 29 -6.25 6.43 -1.31
C LEU A 29 -4.97 7.23 -1.50
N SER A 30 -5.11 8.57 -1.48
CA SER A 30 -3.93 9.41 -1.42
C SER A 30 -3.24 9.24 -0.07
N GLU A 31 -1.96 9.60 0.00
CA GLU A 31 -1.23 9.52 1.26
C GLU A 31 -1.89 10.41 2.31
N ASP A 32 -2.34 11.59 1.95
CA ASP A 32 -3.00 12.49 2.88
C ASP A 32 -4.31 11.91 3.41
N SER A 33 -5.10 11.29 2.55
CA SER A 33 -6.35 10.66 2.97
C SER A 33 -6.08 9.51 3.93
N SER A 34 -5.07 8.69 3.64
CA SER A 34 -4.76 7.55 4.50
C SER A 34 -4.18 7.98 5.84
N LYS A 35 -3.45 9.09 5.88
CA LYS A 35 -2.91 9.61 7.15
C LYS A 35 -4.02 9.89 8.16
N ASN A 36 -5.16 10.33 7.69
CA ASN A 36 -6.30 10.61 8.58
C ASN A 36 -6.87 9.35 9.21
N LEU A 37 -6.56 8.18 8.64
CA LEU A 37 -7.02 6.89 9.15
C LEU A 37 -5.96 6.19 10.00
N LEU A 38 -4.76 6.75 10.08
CA LEU A 38 -3.67 6.13 10.82
C LEU A 38 -3.91 6.22 12.32
N VAL A 39 -3.95 5.08 12.99
CA VAL A 39 -4.22 4.99 14.43
C VAL A 39 -2.97 4.67 15.23
N GLN A 40 -2.10 3.85 14.67
CA GLN A 40 -0.87 3.43 15.35
C GLN A 40 0.29 3.52 14.37
N LYS A 41 1.32 4.23 14.76
CA LYS A 41 2.52 4.45 13.96
C LYS A 41 3.72 3.97 14.76
N VAL A 42 4.61 3.23 14.10
CA VAL A 42 5.85 2.75 14.70
C VAL A 42 7.01 3.39 13.94
N ALA A 43 7.90 4.04 14.67
CA ALA A 43 9.06 4.67 14.05
C ALA A 43 10.06 3.59 13.62
N PRO A 44 10.72 3.77 12.47
CA PRO A 44 11.72 2.81 12.03
C PRO A 44 13.00 2.94 12.83
N SER A 45 13.71 1.81 12.96
CA SER A 45 15.06 1.83 13.50
C SER A 45 16.03 2.22 12.39
N TYR A 46 16.94 3.11 12.68
CA TYR A 46 17.96 3.50 11.70
C TYR A 46 18.98 2.38 11.59
N PRO A 47 19.17 1.78 10.40
CA PRO A 47 20.13 0.70 10.26
C PRO A 47 21.55 1.18 10.56
N GLU A 48 22.30 0.37 11.28
CA GLU A 48 23.67 0.74 11.68
C GLU A 48 24.55 0.98 10.45
N GLN A 49 24.41 0.14 9.44
CA GLN A 49 25.17 0.29 8.21
C GLN A 49 24.86 1.60 7.50
N ALA A 50 23.59 2.03 7.57
CA ALA A 50 23.18 3.29 6.97
C ALA A 50 23.76 4.48 7.74
N LEU A 51 23.79 4.38 9.06
CA LEU A 51 24.41 5.42 9.89
C LEU A 51 25.89 5.55 9.54
N LYS A 52 26.60 4.44 9.46
CA LYS A 52 28.04 4.45 9.14
C LYS A 52 28.31 4.99 7.76
N ALA A 53 27.42 4.73 6.81
CA ALA A 53 27.57 5.19 5.44
C ALA A 53 27.04 6.60 5.22
N GLY A 54 26.44 7.21 6.24
CA GLY A 54 25.86 8.55 6.10
C GLY A 54 24.64 8.58 5.20
N LEU A 55 23.90 7.47 5.10
CA LEU A 55 22.71 7.41 4.26
C LEU A 55 21.53 8.06 4.96
N GLN A 56 20.82 8.90 4.22
CA GLN A 56 19.58 9.50 4.67
C GLN A 56 18.70 9.77 3.47
N GLY A 57 17.44 10.10 3.71
CA GLY A 57 16.52 10.43 2.63
C GLY A 57 15.16 9.83 2.85
N ALA A 58 14.30 10.04 1.88
CA ALA A 58 12.92 9.56 1.92
C ALA A 58 12.83 8.16 1.32
N VAL A 59 12.00 7.34 1.94
CA VAL A 59 11.61 6.03 1.42
C VAL A 59 10.11 6.08 1.15
N ILE A 60 9.71 5.68 -0.04
CA ILE A 60 8.30 5.63 -0.43
C ILE A 60 7.90 4.18 -0.57
N LEU A 61 6.87 3.79 0.17
CA LEU A 61 6.30 2.46 0.13
C LEU A 61 4.88 2.52 -0.41
N GLN A 62 4.52 1.52 -1.19
CA GLN A 62 3.12 1.28 -1.50
C GLN A 62 2.60 0.28 -0.47
N ALA A 63 1.47 0.59 0.15
CA ALA A 63 0.91 -0.20 1.23
C ALA A 63 -0.48 -0.68 0.87
N TRP A 64 -0.76 -1.95 1.16
CA TRP A 64 -2.10 -2.53 1.03
C TRP A 64 -2.66 -2.75 2.42
N ILE A 65 -3.79 -2.12 2.70
CA ILE A 65 -4.43 -2.10 4.02
C ILE A 65 -5.63 -3.03 3.97
N GLY A 66 -5.69 -3.95 4.90
CA GLY A 66 -6.79 -4.90 4.99
C GLY A 66 -8.06 -4.27 5.51
N LYS A 67 -9.15 -5.02 5.45
CA LYS A 67 -10.46 -4.58 5.92
C LYS A 67 -10.46 -4.26 7.41
N ASP A 68 -9.54 -4.87 8.16
CA ASP A 68 -9.39 -4.64 9.59
C ASP A 68 -8.41 -3.51 9.92
N GLY A 69 -7.83 -2.86 8.89
CA GLY A 69 -6.87 -1.78 9.08
C GLY A 69 -5.44 -2.23 9.25
N SER A 70 -5.17 -3.53 9.24
CA SER A 70 -3.79 -4.02 9.32
C SER A 70 -3.11 -3.94 7.95
N ILE A 71 -1.78 -3.89 7.97
CA ILE A 71 -1.00 -3.89 6.71
C ILE A 71 -0.94 -5.31 6.17
N ARG A 72 -1.45 -5.48 4.94
CA ARG A 72 -1.47 -6.77 4.27
C ARG A 72 -0.20 -6.99 3.47
N ASP A 73 0.30 -5.95 2.82
CA ASP A 73 1.46 -6.05 1.96
C ASP A 73 2.11 -4.70 1.81
N LEU A 74 3.40 -4.70 1.47
CA LEU A 74 4.20 -3.49 1.27
C LEU A 74 5.13 -3.70 0.10
N LYS A 75 5.36 -2.62 -0.65
CA LYS A 75 6.30 -2.64 -1.77
C LYS A 75 7.14 -1.37 -1.71
N LEU A 76 8.47 -1.53 -1.81
CA LEU A 76 9.37 -0.38 -1.91
C LEU A 76 9.24 0.22 -3.30
N VAL A 77 8.85 1.48 -3.36
CA VAL A 77 8.67 2.19 -4.63
C VAL A 77 9.88 3.06 -4.94
N ASP A 78 10.42 3.73 -3.92
CA ASP A 78 11.55 4.63 -4.10
C ASP A 78 12.35 4.72 -2.80
N GLY A 79 13.65 4.93 -2.95
CA GLY A 79 14.56 5.08 -1.82
C GLY A 79 15.61 4.01 -1.77
N SER A 80 16.56 4.17 -0.87
CA SER A 80 17.64 3.21 -0.64
C SER A 80 17.07 1.87 -0.19
N LEU A 81 17.60 0.78 -0.72
CA LEU A 81 17.18 -0.56 -0.30
C LEU A 81 17.42 -0.77 1.20
N LEU A 82 18.54 -0.31 1.70
CA LEU A 82 18.89 -0.48 3.11
C LEU A 82 17.92 0.26 4.03
N LEU A 83 17.62 1.52 3.71
CA LEU A 83 16.63 2.29 4.46
C LEU A 83 15.23 1.73 4.23
N GLY A 84 14.96 1.25 3.01
CA GLY A 84 13.67 0.66 2.68
C GLY A 84 13.34 -0.56 3.51
N GLN A 85 14.32 -1.40 3.80
CA GLN A 85 14.12 -2.58 4.63
C GLN A 85 13.70 -2.18 6.05
N ALA A 86 14.33 -1.15 6.59
CA ALA A 86 13.98 -0.64 7.91
C ALA A 86 12.58 -0.03 7.91
N ALA A 87 12.23 0.69 6.85
CA ALA A 87 10.91 1.28 6.71
C ALA A 87 9.82 0.22 6.64
N VAL A 88 10.03 -0.83 5.85
CA VAL A 88 9.09 -1.95 5.72
C VAL A 88 8.85 -2.60 7.08
N LYS A 89 9.93 -2.83 7.83
CA LYS A 89 9.84 -3.46 9.14
C LYS A 89 8.97 -2.66 10.10
N ALA A 90 9.09 -1.34 10.07
CA ALA A 90 8.32 -0.47 10.94
C ALA A 90 6.86 -0.37 10.48
N VAL A 91 6.65 -0.15 9.18
CA VAL A 91 5.31 0.09 8.64
C VAL A 91 4.44 -1.17 8.73
N LYS A 92 5.03 -2.34 8.70
CA LYS A 92 4.27 -3.59 8.93
C LYS A 92 3.50 -3.57 10.23
N GLN A 93 3.97 -2.82 11.21
CA GLN A 93 3.35 -2.76 12.54
C GLN A 93 2.37 -1.61 12.67
N TRP A 94 2.23 -0.80 11.61
CA TRP A 94 1.26 0.30 11.64
C TRP A 94 -0.16 -0.25 11.59
N ARG A 95 -1.08 0.54 12.13
CA ARG A 95 -2.50 0.19 12.12
C ARG A 95 -3.31 1.39 11.68
N TYR A 96 -4.31 1.13 10.88
CA TYR A 96 -5.22 2.12 10.34
C TYR A 96 -6.63 1.80 10.79
N LYS A 97 -7.48 2.82 10.81
CA LYS A 97 -8.93 2.56 10.89
C LYS A 97 -9.36 1.90 9.59
N PRO A 98 -10.30 0.95 9.64
CA PRO A 98 -10.83 0.38 8.41
C PRO A 98 -11.39 1.46 7.51
N TYR A 99 -11.10 1.37 6.22
CA TYR A 99 -11.68 2.29 5.25
C TYR A 99 -13.08 1.78 4.91
N LEU A 100 -14.07 2.64 5.10
CA LEU A 100 -15.47 2.26 4.86
C LEU A 100 -15.96 2.87 3.56
N ARG A 101 -16.62 2.06 2.76
CA ARG A 101 -17.32 2.51 1.57
C ARG A 101 -18.78 2.12 1.74
N ASN A 102 -19.65 3.11 1.80
CA ASN A 102 -21.08 2.87 2.05
C ASN A 102 -21.30 2.04 3.32
N GLY A 103 -20.50 2.31 4.35
CA GLY A 103 -20.62 1.64 5.64
C GLY A 103 -19.99 0.26 5.71
N VAL A 104 -19.34 -0.19 4.64
CA VAL A 104 -18.73 -1.52 4.58
C VAL A 104 -17.23 -1.38 4.49
N ALA A 105 -16.50 -2.14 5.33
CA ALA A 105 -15.04 -2.12 5.31
C ALA A 105 -14.53 -2.76 4.01
N VAL A 106 -13.62 -2.07 3.34
CA VAL A 106 -13.02 -2.56 2.11
C VAL A 106 -11.49 -2.42 2.22
N GLU A 107 -10.79 -3.19 1.39
CA GLU A 107 -9.34 -3.06 1.32
C GLU A 107 -8.97 -1.76 0.60
N ALA A 108 -7.83 -1.20 0.99
CA ALA A 108 -7.36 0.06 0.41
C ALA A 108 -5.88 -0.06 0.12
N GLU A 109 -5.43 0.72 -0.86
CA GLU A 109 -4.00 0.86 -1.10
C GLU A 109 -3.62 2.33 -1.04
N THR A 110 -2.42 2.61 -0.57
CA THR A 110 -1.95 3.97 -0.42
C THR A 110 -0.43 4.00 -0.50
N TYR A 111 0.12 5.20 -0.41
CA TYR A 111 1.56 5.39 -0.33
C TYR A 111 1.91 5.90 1.06
N VAL A 112 3.09 5.48 1.53
CA VAL A 112 3.63 5.90 2.82
C VAL A 112 5.03 6.43 2.58
N THR A 113 5.31 7.63 3.06
CA THR A 113 6.64 8.24 2.97
C THR A 113 7.28 8.20 4.36
N VAL A 114 8.45 7.58 4.44
CA VAL A 114 9.22 7.49 5.66
C VAL A 114 10.53 8.25 5.44
N ASN A 115 10.77 9.27 6.25
CA ASN A 115 11.97 10.09 6.12
C ASN A 115 13.03 9.65 7.14
N PHE A 116 14.23 9.37 6.65
CA PHE A 116 15.37 9.05 7.49
C PHE A 116 16.31 10.24 7.50
N ARG A 117 16.61 10.75 8.67
CA ARG A 117 17.55 11.85 8.85
C ARG A 117 18.61 11.44 9.84
N LEU A 118 19.85 11.79 9.51
CA LEU A 118 20.97 11.55 10.42
C LEU A 118 20.85 12.45 11.65
N PRO A 119 21.20 11.93 12.82
CA PRO A 119 21.14 12.72 14.06
C PRO A 119 22.14 13.86 14.10
#